data_1fb42d4699a6dbfb347ca3527abfa88b
#
_entry.id   1fb42d4699a6dbfb347ca3527abfa88b
#
_cell.length_a   1.000
_cell.length_b   1.000
_cell.length_c   1.000
_cell.angle_alpha   90.00
_cell.angle_beta   90.00
_cell.angle_gamma   90.00
#
_symmetry.space_group_name_H-M   'P 1'
#
loop_
_entity.id
_entity.type
_entity.pdbx_description
1 polymer ?
#
loop_
_entity_poly.entity_id
_entity_poly.type
_entity_poly.pdbx_seq_one_letter_code
_entity_poly.pdbx_strand_id
1 'polypeptide(L)'
;MAAHRHIDKICGAVMALVLVLTAVFANARKLGVMAVTNRMGYEQRLFDTSRVHTIDIVMDDWDGFLETCENEEYELCSLVIDQEAFQNAGIRAKGNTSLSMVSAYGNDRYSFKIEFDHYDSARTYYGLDKLSLNNIIQDNTYMKDYLSYQMMGYFGASAPLCSYVYITVNGEEWGLYLAVEGVEESFLERNYGSDYGNVYKPDNMDMGGGRGNGGGFDMEKFQKKREESGREASGGDDAEESGSAAADREGGADREGAAEDRGEADREEAADREGAAEDRGEAGIEPPGMELPEGEEDAGNMKVPEELEFPAEGMGPPGMVLPEGEEDAGNIKGSGEMELPEGMQPPDFPGNGENRPEGGRGFGGPGRGMASEDVSLIYTDDEFDSYSNIFDNAKTDITDADKKRLIASLKSLNAGEAIESIVNVDEVMRYFTVHNFVCNFDSYTGSMIHNYYLYEKDGQMSMIPWDYNLAFGGFESQSDAEGLINYPIDTPVSGGDIESRPMLAWIFGSEDYTELYHKYFSEFISGYFESGCFAEMIDTVTQMIAPYVEKDPTKFCTYEEFETGADTLKTFCLLRAESIRGQLDGTIPSTEEGQKQDSSALVDGSAVTVSDMGSMGKGMMGRKEMH
;
A
#
# COMPACT_ATOMS: atom_id res chain seq x y z
N MET A 1 -12.40 -23.85 -53.52
CA MET A 1 -12.43 -24.80 -52.42
C MET A 1 -13.79 -25.42 -52.11
N ALA A 2 -14.87 -24.92 -52.66
CA ALA A 2 -16.23 -25.43 -52.38
C ALA A 2 -16.63 -26.72 -53.13
N ALA A 3 -15.72 -27.36 -53.86
CA ALA A 3 -16.05 -28.52 -54.74
C ALA A 3 -15.42 -29.85 -54.25
N HIS A 4 -14.96 -29.95 -53.01
CA HIS A 4 -14.41 -31.21 -52.51
C HIS A 4 -15.56 -32.14 -52.09
N ARG A 5 -15.62 -33.37 -52.67
CA ARG A 5 -16.74 -34.33 -52.47
C ARG A 5 -17.01 -34.72 -51.02
N HIS A 6 -16.17 -34.32 -50.09
CA HIS A 6 -16.28 -34.59 -48.64
C HIS A 6 -16.36 -33.32 -47.82
N ILE A 7 -16.68 -32.14 -48.41
CA ILE A 7 -16.67 -30.83 -47.70
C ILE A 7 -17.57 -30.83 -46.47
N ASP A 8 -18.78 -31.41 -46.59
CA ASP A 8 -19.73 -31.49 -45.45
C ASP A 8 -19.19 -32.31 -44.27
N LYS A 9 -18.46 -33.40 -44.59
CA LYS A 9 -17.84 -34.22 -43.53
C LYS A 9 -16.65 -33.50 -42.88
N ILE A 10 -15.89 -32.74 -43.65
CA ILE A 10 -14.78 -31.91 -43.16
C ILE A 10 -15.34 -30.79 -42.27
N CYS A 11 -16.36 -30.07 -42.73
CA CYS A 11 -17.01 -29.03 -41.96
C CYS A 11 -17.62 -29.58 -40.65
N GLY A 12 -18.29 -30.75 -40.72
CA GLY A 12 -18.81 -31.42 -39.52
C GLY A 12 -17.72 -31.83 -38.51
N ALA A 13 -16.59 -32.34 -39.01
CA ALA A 13 -15.47 -32.72 -38.16
C ALA A 13 -14.80 -31.50 -37.52
N VAL A 14 -14.63 -30.40 -38.28
CA VAL A 14 -14.09 -29.13 -37.75
C VAL A 14 -15.03 -28.53 -36.70
N MET A 15 -16.34 -28.49 -36.97
CA MET A 15 -17.31 -28.02 -35.94
C MET A 15 -17.30 -28.87 -34.69
N ALA A 16 -17.25 -30.21 -34.82
CA ALA A 16 -17.16 -31.09 -33.66
C ALA A 16 -15.85 -30.85 -32.86
N LEU A 17 -14.73 -30.65 -33.57
CA LEU A 17 -13.45 -30.34 -32.91
C LEU A 17 -13.50 -29.01 -32.17
N VAL A 18 -14.07 -27.96 -32.78
CA VAL A 18 -14.23 -26.64 -32.15
C VAL A 18 -15.11 -26.73 -30.91
N LEU A 19 -16.24 -27.46 -30.97
CA LEU A 19 -17.11 -27.67 -29.80
C LEU A 19 -16.41 -28.43 -28.69
N VAL A 20 -15.59 -29.44 -29.01
CA VAL A 20 -14.80 -30.17 -28.00
C VAL A 20 -13.74 -29.26 -27.38
N LEU A 21 -13.01 -28.49 -28.20
CA LEU A 21 -12.03 -27.54 -27.70
C LEU A 21 -12.69 -26.47 -26.82
N THR A 22 -13.81 -25.91 -27.25
CA THR A 22 -14.58 -24.94 -26.45
C THR A 22 -15.00 -25.55 -25.10
N ALA A 23 -15.49 -26.78 -25.09
CA ALA A 23 -15.87 -27.47 -23.87
C ALA A 23 -14.66 -27.77 -22.96
N VAL A 24 -13.49 -28.09 -23.54
CA VAL A 24 -12.26 -28.29 -22.80
C VAL A 24 -11.77 -26.97 -22.19
N PHE A 25 -11.75 -25.88 -22.98
CA PHE A 25 -11.35 -24.57 -22.45
C PHE A 25 -12.33 -24.01 -21.42
N ALA A 26 -13.64 -24.15 -21.63
CA ALA A 26 -14.66 -23.76 -20.65
C ALA A 26 -14.58 -24.54 -19.31
N ASN A 27 -13.96 -25.71 -19.31
CA ASN A 27 -13.74 -26.51 -18.12
C ASN A 27 -12.25 -26.70 -17.80
N ALA A 28 -11.38 -25.84 -18.35
CA ALA A 28 -9.93 -25.99 -18.23
C ALA A 28 -9.47 -26.04 -16.77
N ARG A 29 -10.02 -25.17 -15.90
CA ARG A 29 -9.75 -25.17 -14.44
C ARG A 29 -10.16 -26.50 -13.78
N LYS A 30 -11.33 -27.06 -14.12
CA LYS A 30 -11.80 -28.37 -13.60
C LYS A 30 -10.95 -29.54 -14.09
N LEU A 31 -10.23 -29.37 -15.20
CA LEU A 31 -9.33 -30.36 -15.80
C LEU A 31 -7.87 -30.17 -15.34
N GLY A 32 -7.60 -29.26 -14.39
CA GLY A 32 -6.27 -28.98 -13.88
C GLY A 32 -5.37 -28.24 -14.87
N VAL A 33 -5.94 -27.67 -15.95
CA VAL A 33 -5.21 -26.79 -16.87
C VAL A 33 -5.20 -25.41 -16.24
N MET A 34 -4.14 -25.07 -15.56
CA MET A 34 -3.86 -23.72 -15.10
C MET A 34 -3.54 -22.85 -16.31
N ALA A 35 -4.09 -21.64 -16.36
CA ALA A 35 -3.57 -20.63 -17.28
C ALA A 35 -2.07 -20.47 -16.96
N VAL A 36 -1.22 -20.63 -17.98
CA VAL A 36 0.18 -20.23 -17.85
C VAL A 36 0.12 -18.71 -17.73
N THR A 37 0.17 -18.19 -16.52
CA THR A 37 0.46 -16.77 -16.31
C THR A 37 1.79 -16.52 -17.01
N ASN A 38 1.82 -15.61 -17.96
CA ASN A 38 3.07 -15.12 -18.50
C ASN A 38 3.83 -14.53 -17.31
N ARG A 39 4.85 -15.25 -16.81
CA ARG A 39 5.72 -14.69 -15.80
C ARG A 39 6.39 -13.49 -16.42
N MET A 40 6.13 -12.31 -15.86
CA MET A 40 6.77 -11.09 -16.29
C MET A 40 8.27 -11.19 -15.98
N GLY A 41 9.10 -10.71 -16.89
CA GLY A 41 10.56 -10.85 -16.73
C GLY A 41 11.10 -10.11 -15.51
N TYR A 42 10.44 -9.05 -15.07
CA TYR A 42 10.84 -8.23 -13.90
C TYR A 42 10.66 -8.92 -12.55
N GLU A 43 9.71 -9.89 -12.43
CA GLU A 43 9.43 -10.60 -11.18
C GLU A 43 10.68 -11.29 -10.59
N GLN A 44 11.44 -11.97 -11.45
CA GLN A 44 12.65 -12.71 -11.04
C GLN A 44 13.93 -11.85 -11.07
N ARG A 45 13.83 -10.59 -11.48
CA ARG A 45 14.94 -9.64 -11.54
C ARG A 45 14.89 -8.68 -10.37
N LEU A 46 14.13 -7.61 -10.49
CA LEU A 46 14.07 -6.57 -9.47
C LEU A 46 13.31 -7.00 -8.20
N PHE A 47 12.39 -7.97 -8.31
CA PHE A 47 11.60 -8.44 -7.16
C PHE A 47 12.03 -9.82 -6.61
N ASP A 48 13.31 -10.20 -6.83
CA ASP A 48 13.94 -11.31 -6.12
C ASP A 48 14.24 -10.89 -4.67
N THR A 49 13.42 -11.37 -3.72
CA THR A 49 13.49 -10.97 -2.30
C THR A 49 14.65 -11.63 -1.53
N SER A 50 15.46 -12.46 -2.19
CA SER A 50 16.59 -13.14 -1.53
C SER A 50 17.81 -12.25 -1.28
N ARG A 51 17.80 -11.02 -1.81
CA ARG A 51 18.91 -10.06 -1.72
C ARG A 51 18.43 -8.61 -1.76
N VAL A 52 19.29 -7.69 -1.36
CA VAL A 52 19.12 -6.27 -1.64
C VAL A 52 19.64 -5.98 -3.04
N HIS A 53 18.81 -5.39 -3.89
CA HIS A 53 19.16 -4.94 -5.24
C HIS A 53 19.91 -3.62 -5.24
N THR A 54 20.44 -3.21 -6.38
CA THR A 54 21.10 -1.90 -6.54
C THR A 54 20.44 -1.11 -7.65
N ILE A 55 20.22 0.19 -7.42
CA ILE A 55 19.78 1.14 -8.45
C ILE A 55 20.69 2.37 -8.38
N ASP A 56 21.44 2.64 -9.46
CA ASP A 56 22.10 3.94 -9.62
C ASP A 56 21.22 4.85 -10.48
N ILE A 57 20.82 5.98 -9.92
CA ILE A 57 20.08 7.03 -10.63
C ILE A 57 21.11 7.97 -11.24
N VAL A 58 21.14 8.03 -12.57
CA VAL A 58 22.08 8.88 -13.31
C VAL A 58 21.33 10.07 -13.91
N MET A 59 21.63 11.26 -13.42
CA MET A 59 20.99 12.53 -13.80
C MET A 59 22.01 13.65 -13.80
N ASP A 60 21.97 14.53 -14.80
CA ASP A 60 22.96 15.62 -14.95
C ASP A 60 22.81 16.71 -13.86
N ASP A 61 21.59 17.03 -13.45
CA ASP A 61 21.28 18.06 -12.45
C ASP A 61 20.40 17.49 -11.33
N TRP A 62 21.00 16.70 -10.47
CA TRP A 62 20.31 16.10 -9.33
C TRP A 62 19.91 17.14 -8.27
N ASP A 63 20.77 18.13 -8.03
CA ASP A 63 20.50 19.18 -7.04
C ASP A 63 19.33 20.05 -7.50
N GLY A 64 19.29 20.45 -8.77
CA GLY A 64 18.15 21.18 -9.35
C GLY A 64 16.85 20.37 -9.33
N PHE A 65 16.92 19.06 -9.56
CA PHE A 65 15.75 18.17 -9.41
C PHE A 65 15.24 18.17 -7.96
N LEU A 66 16.11 18.09 -6.96
CA LEU A 66 15.70 18.11 -5.54
C LEU A 66 15.07 19.46 -5.14
N GLU A 67 15.55 20.59 -5.68
CA GLU A 67 14.95 21.90 -5.44
C GLU A 67 13.51 22.02 -5.97
N THR A 68 13.14 21.22 -6.98
CA THR A 68 11.82 21.24 -7.63
C THR A 68 10.95 20.03 -7.33
N CYS A 69 11.42 19.07 -6.53
CA CYS A 69 10.76 17.81 -6.21
C CYS A 69 9.30 17.95 -5.76
N GLU A 70 8.98 19.01 -5.00
CA GLU A 70 7.62 19.25 -4.50
C GLU A 70 6.60 19.56 -5.61
N ASN A 71 7.05 19.88 -6.83
CA ASN A 71 6.18 20.09 -7.98
C ASN A 71 5.65 18.77 -8.58
N GLU A 72 6.24 17.64 -8.19
CA GLU A 72 5.91 16.30 -8.70
C GLU A 72 5.95 16.19 -10.25
N GLU A 73 6.81 16.99 -10.91
CA GLU A 73 7.01 16.93 -12.35
C GLU A 73 8.03 15.86 -12.72
N TYR A 74 7.80 15.17 -13.86
CA TYR A 74 8.74 14.16 -14.35
C TYR A 74 9.95 14.80 -15.01
N GLU A 75 11.12 14.34 -14.60
CA GLU A 75 12.39 14.66 -15.24
C GLU A 75 13.07 13.43 -15.84
N LEU A 76 13.94 13.67 -16.82
CA LEU A 76 14.64 12.62 -17.54
C LEU A 76 15.81 12.09 -16.70
N CYS A 77 15.85 10.77 -16.51
CA CYS A 77 16.99 10.10 -15.92
C CYS A 77 17.39 8.82 -16.68
N SER A 78 18.54 8.28 -16.34
CA SER A 78 18.94 6.92 -16.66
C SER A 78 19.10 6.12 -15.37
N LEU A 79 18.86 4.83 -15.43
CA LEU A 79 18.97 3.93 -14.28
C LEU A 79 19.99 2.83 -14.59
N VAL A 80 20.76 2.42 -13.58
CA VAL A 80 21.52 1.18 -13.65
C VAL A 80 20.99 0.26 -12.57
N ILE A 81 20.18 -0.73 -12.97
CA ILE A 81 19.54 -1.70 -12.08
C ILE A 81 20.35 -2.98 -12.12
N ASP A 82 20.93 -3.38 -10.98
CA ASP A 82 21.77 -4.58 -10.88
C ASP A 82 22.83 -4.69 -12.01
N GLN A 83 23.52 -3.59 -12.31
CA GLN A 83 24.52 -3.45 -13.36
C GLN A 83 23.95 -3.44 -14.80
N GLU A 84 22.63 -3.40 -14.98
CA GLU A 84 21.98 -3.29 -16.28
C GLU A 84 21.47 -1.86 -16.51
N ALA A 85 21.93 -1.20 -17.57
CA ALA A 85 21.59 0.19 -17.85
C ALA A 85 20.22 0.30 -18.57
N PHE A 86 19.35 1.15 -18.05
CA PHE A 86 18.10 1.57 -18.66
C PHE A 86 18.09 3.09 -18.87
N GLN A 87 18.05 3.54 -20.11
CA GLN A 87 18.12 4.96 -20.46
C GLN A 87 16.73 5.54 -20.73
N ASN A 88 16.59 6.84 -20.48
CA ASN A 88 15.38 7.62 -20.77
C ASN A 88 14.14 7.13 -19.98
N ALA A 89 14.29 6.95 -18.68
CA ALA A 89 13.16 6.82 -17.78
C ALA A 89 12.72 8.19 -17.26
N GLY A 90 11.45 8.31 -16.90
CA GLY A 90 10.94 9.46 -16.15
C GLY A 90 11.12 9.20 -14.65
N ILE A 91 11.61 10.21 -13.92
CA ILE A 91 11.65 10.20 -12.45
C ILE A 91 10.91 11.44 -11.92
N ARG A 92 10.13 11.27 -10.86
CA ARG A 92 9.59 12.38 -10.07
C ARG A 92 9.54 12.00 -8.59
N ALA A 93 9.49 12.99 -7.71
CA ALA A 93 9.11 12.73 -6.34
C ALA A 93 7.65 12.28 -6.25
N LYS A 94 7.32 11.55 -5.20
CA LYS A 94 5.95 11.09 -4.90
C LYS A 94 5.67 11.21 -3.41
N GLY A 95 4.41 11.35 -3.11
CA GLY A 95 3.89 11.40 -1.75
C GLY A 95 2.97 12.61 -1.59
N ASN A 96 2.15 12.59 -0.58
CA ASN A 96 1.31 13.72 -0.19
C ASN A 96 1.87 14.30 1.11
N THR A 97 1.43 13.76 2.23
CA THR A 97 1.93 14.14 3.57
C THR A 97 3.43 13.84 3.72
N SER A 98 3.90 12.69 3.23
CA SER A 98 5.30 12.29 3.30
C SER A 98 6.24 13.24 2.54
N LEU A 99 5.81 13.79 1.39
CA LEU A 99 6.57 14.77 0.62
C LEU A 99 6.84 16.04 1.46
N SER A 100 5.77 16.63 2.02
CA SER A 100 5.86 17.82 2.87
C SER A 100 6.66 17.57 4.15
N MET A 101 6.61 16.35 4.71
CA MET A 101 7.35 16.00 5.93
C MET A 101 8.85 15.88 5.68
N VAL A 102 9.29 15.33 4.55
CA VAL A 102 10.71 15.26 4.19
C VAL A 102 11.30 16.67 4.15
N SER A 103 10.65 17.59 3.46
CA SER A 103 11.05 19.01 3.42
C SER A 103 11.06 19.65 4.82
N ALA A 104 10.03 19.40 5.64
CA ALA A 104 9.95 19.92 7.00
C ALA A 104 11.06 19.39 7.93
N TYR A 105 11.57 18.18 7.67
CA TYR A 105 12.71 17.61 8.39
C TYR A 105 14.06 18.19 7.91
N GLY A 106 14.06 18.96 6.82
CA GLY A 106 15.29 19.47 6.18
C GLY A 106 16.14 18.31 5.67
N ASN A 107 15.49 17.31 5.07
CA ASN A 107 16.09 16.14 4.46
C ASN A 107 15.65 16.08 2.99
N ASP A 108 16.49 15.49 2.14
CA ASP A 108 16.26 15.39 0.69
C ASP A 108 15.87 13.94 0.29
N ARG A 109 15.65 13.07 1.26
CA ARG A 109 15.29 11.66 1.06
C ARG A 109 13.82 11.53 0.68
N TYR A 110 13.46 11.99 -0.51
CA TYR A 110 12.10 11.83 -1.04
C TYR A 110 11.83 10.40 -1.48
N SER A 111 10.55 10.00 -1.50
CA SER A 111 10.12 8.85 -2.27
C SER A 111 10.03 9.23 -3.74
N PHE A 112 10.40 8.30 -4.63
CA PHE A 112 10.39 8.56 -6.07
C PHE A 112 9.42 7.63 -6.80
N LYS A 113 8.87 8.10 -7.91
CA LYS A 113 8.18 7.31 -8.91
C LYS A 113 9.01 7.26 -10.17
N ILE A 114 9.31 6.06 -10.64
CA ILE A 114 9.97 5.81 -11.92
C ILE A 114 8.90 5.36 -12.91
N GLU A 115 8.92 5.93 -14.10
CA GLU A 115 8.07 5.56 -15.23
C GLU A 115 8.97 5.17 -16.39
N PHE A 116 9.01 3.87 -16.69
CA PHE A 116 9.93 3.31 -17.68
C PHE A 116 9.49 3.65 -19.11
N ASP A 117 8.21 3.82 -19.32
CA ASP A 117 7.54 4.10 -20.60
C ASP A 117 7.21 5.59 -20.82
N HIS A 118 7.58 6.47 -19.88
CA HIS A 118 7.22 7.90 -19.89
C HIS A 118 7.55 8.63 -21.20
N TYR A 119 8.73 8.39 -21.76
CA TYR A 119 9.19 9.03 -23.00
C TYR A 119 9.04 8.14 -24.24
N ASP A 120 8.75 6.85 -24.06
CA ASP A 120 8.56 5.88 -25.14
C ASP A 120 7.67 4.73 -24.60
N SER A 121 6.40 4.75 -24.96
CA SER A 121 5.38 3.81 -24.50
C SER A 121 5.65 2.32 -24.86
N ALA A 122 6.63 2.04 -25.70
CA ALA A 122 7.05 0.68 -26.02
C ALA A 122 8.14 0.14 -25.09
N ARG A 123 8.65 0.97 -24.17
CA ARG A 123 9.77 0.62 -23.29
C ARG A 123 9.27 0.25 -21.90
N THR A 124 9.66 -0.92 -21.45
CA THR A 124 9.41 -1.41 -20.08
C THR A 124 10.68 -2.05 -19.53
N TYR A 125 10.81 -2.12 -18.21
CA TYR A 125 11.86 -2.91 -17.59
C TYR A 125 11.38 -4.37 -17.48
N TYR A 126 11.62 -5.16 -18.55
CA TYR A 126 11.18 -6.56 -18.65
C TYR A 126 9.68 -6.78 -18.43
N GLY A 127 8.86 -5.84 -18.86
CA GLY A 127 7.42 -5.83 -18.69
C GLY A 127 6.92 -4.90 -17.58
N LEU A 128 7.79 -4.37 -16.72
CA LEU A 128 7.42 -3.37 -15.71
C LEU A 128 7.33 -1.98 -16.33
N ASP A 129 6.19 -1.34 -16.19
CA ASP A 129 5.92 0.03 -16.65
C ASP A 129 6.28 1.08 -15.61
N LYS A 130 5.93 0.86 -14.33
CA LYS A 130 6.10 1.82 -13.25
C LYS A 130 6.62 1.19 -11.97
N LEU A 131 7.49 1.93 -11.28
CA LEU A 131 8.12 1.54 -10.02
C LEU A 131 8.01 2.67 -9.01
N SER A 132 7.61 2.36 -7.79
CA SER A 132 7.72 3.26 -6.65
C SER A 132 8.96 2.91 -5.83
N LEU A 133 9.76 3.91 -5.50
CA LEU A 133 10.90 3.82 -4.58
C LEU A 133 10.49 4.53 -3.29
N ASN A 134 10.01 3.76 -2.30
CA ASN A 134 9.53 4.29 -1.03
C ASN A 134 10.72 4.55 -0.10
N ASN A 135 10.79 5.77 0.45
CA ASN A 135 11.89 6.25 1.30
C ASN A 135 11.85 5.73 2.74
N ILE A 136 10.81 4.97 3.10
CA ILE A 136 10.65 4.32 4.41
C ILE A 136 10.57 5.34 5.57
N ILE A 137 9.98 6.53 5.30
CA ILE A 137 9.72 7.51 6.34
C ILE A 137 8.72 6.96 7.37
N GLN A 138 8.89 7.31 8.66
CA GLN A 138 8.00 6.92 9.76
C GLN A 138 7.99 5.42 10.10
N ASP A 139 8.87 4.64 9.50
CA ASP A 139 9.04 3.21 9.76
C ASP A 139 10.47 2.91 10.23
N ASN A 140 10.68 2.86 11.54
CA ASN A 140 11.99 2.52 12.11
C ASN A 140 12.37 1.06 11.84
N THR A 141 11.38 0.21 11.54
CA THR A 141 11.62 -1.22 11.28
C THR A 141 12.13 -1.49 9.88
N TYR A 142 11.94 -0.56 8.94
CA TYR A 142 12.14 -0.72 7.49
C TYR A 142 11.25 -1.81 6.85
N MET A 143 10.33 -2.43 7.59
CA MET A 143 9.66 -3.67 7.17
C MET A 143 8.13 -3.59 7.11
N LYS A 144 7.46 -2.50 7.53
CA LYS A 144 5.99 -2.46 7.59
C LYS A 144 5.33 -2.69 6.23
N ASP A 145 5.70 -1.90 5.22
CA ASP A 145 5.23 -2.08 3.82
C ASP A 145 5.62 -3.47 3.29
N TYR A 146 6.89 -3.84 3.45
CA TYR A 146 7.42 -5.10 2.97
C TYR A 146 6.64 -6.30 3.54
N LEU A 147 6.50 -6.38 4.87
CA LEU A 147 5.79 -7.48 5.52
C LEU A 147 4.31 -7.54 5.11
N SER A 148 3.65 -6.40 5.03
CA SER A 148 2.24 -6.34 4.63
C SER A 148 2.04 -6.93 3.23
N TYR A 149 2.85 -6.53 2.25
CA TYR A 149 2.76 -7.09 0.89
C TYR A 149 3.19 -8.56 0.83
N GLN A 150 4.21 -8.98 1.59
CA GLN A 150 4.61 -10.39 1.66
C GLN A 150 3.51 -11.26 2.29
N MET A 151 2.86 -10.82 3.37
CA MET A 151 1.73 -11.51 3.99
C MET A 151 0.54 -11.61 3.03
N MET A 152 0.20 -10.52 2.31
CA MET A 152 -0.85 -10.50 1.28
C MET A 152 -0.55 -11.52 0.18
N GLY A 153 0.65 -11.48 -0.40
CA GLY A 153 1.07 -12.41 -1.45
C GLY A 153 1.12 -13.86 -0.97
N TYR A 154 1.64 -14.11 0.24
CA TYR A 154 1.63 -15.45 0.85
C TYR A 154 0.21 -16.00 0.97
N PHE A 155 -0.71 -15.18 1.42
CA PHE A 155 -2.09 -15.59 1.62
C PHE A 155 -2.93 -15.56 0.34
N GLY A 156 -2.35 -15.16 -0.79
CA GLY A 156 -2.98 -15.21 -2.12
C GLY A 156 -3.89 -14.02 -2.45
N ALA A 157 -3.79 -12.90 -1.73
CA ALA A 157 -4.38 -11.64 -2.15
C ALA A 157 -3.52 -11.01 -3.25
N SER A 158 -4.15 -10.36 -4.23
CA SER A 158 -3.46 -9.61 -5.27
C SER A 158 -2.77 -8.39 -4.65
N ALA A 159 -1.45 -8.44 -4.52
CA ALA A 159 -0.64 -7.39 -3.91
C ALA A 159 0.53 -6.97 -4.81
N PRO A 160 1.02 -5.73 -4.69
CA PRO A 160 2.24 -5.31 -5.35
C PRO A 160 3.43 -6.17 -4.94
N LEU A 161 4.31 -6.49 -5.88
CA LEU A 161 5.62 -7.03 -5.57
C LEU A 161 6.48 -5.94 -4.94
N CYS A 162 7.36 -6.34 -4.03
CA CYS A 162 8.32 -5.42 -3.42
C CYS A 162 9.65 -6.10 -3.11
N SER A 163 10.71 -5.31 -3.13
CA SER A 163 12.07 -5.74 -2.77
C SER A 163 12.88 -4.57 -2.25
N TYR A 164 13.93 -4.85 -1.49
CA TYR A 164 14.84 -3.79 -1.05
C TYR A 164 15.83 -3.42 -2.15
N VAL A 165 16.05 -2.13 -2.30
CA VAL A 165 17.05 -1.58 -3.22
C VAL A 165 17.95 -0.60 -2.49
N TYR A 166 19.27 -0.71 -2.71
CA TYR A 166 20.20 0.30 -2.26
C TYR A 166 20.47 1.28 -3.40
N ILE A 167 20.10 2.52 -3.20
CA ILE A 167 20.18 3.57 -4.21
C ILE A 167 21.53 4.27 -4.12
N THR A 168 22.14 4.50 -5.27
CA THR A 168 23.19 5.49 -5.49
C THR A 168 22.69 6.55 -6.48
N VAL A 169 23.25 7.73 -6.44
CA VAL A 169 22.98 8.83 -7.39
C VAL A 169 24.29 9.27 -7.98
N ASN A 170 24.44 9.13 -9.29
CA ASN A 170 25.69 9.41 -10.00
C ASN A 170 26.91 8.69 -9.37
N GLY A 171 26.67 7.47 -8.83
CA GLY A 171 27.67 6.67 -8.14
C GLY A 171 27.93 7.01 -6.66
N GLU A 172 27.29 8.03 -6.11
CA GLU A 172 27.36 8.40 -4.69
C GLU A 172 26.30 7.68 -3.87
N GLU A 173 26.62 7.21 -2.65
CA GLU A 173 25.68 6.47 -1.81
C GLU A 173 24.51 7.37 -1.39
N TRP A 174 23.27 6.88 -1.62
CA TRP A 174 22.05 7.61 -1.28
C TRP A 174 21.27 6.96 -0.14
N GLY A 175 20.96 5.67 -0.22
CA GLY A 175 20.36 4.94 0.89
C GLY A 175 19.53 3.73 0.51
N LEU A 176 18.98 3.06 1.54
CA LEU A 176 18.13 1.88 1.40
C LEU A 176 16.67 2.28 1.23
N TYR A 177 16.05 1.82 0.16
CA TYR A 177 14.65 2.08 -0.19
C TYR A 177 13.89 0.77 -0.37
N LEU A 178 12.56 0.84 -0.34
CA LEU A 178 11.70 -0.25 -0.78
C LEU A 178 11.20 0.06 -2.19
N ALA A 179 11.58 -0.80 -3.14
CA ALA A 179 11.03 -0.82 -4.49
C ALA A 179 9.67 -1.53 -4.44
N VAL A 180 8.62 -0.88 -4.93
CA VAL A 180 7.25 -1.39 -4.95
C VAL A 180 6.70 -1.30 -6.37
N GLU A 181 6.16 -2.40 -6.87
CA GLU A 181 5.47 -2.48 -8.17
C GLU A 181 4.33 -1.46 -8.24
N GLY A 182 4.24 -0.71 -9.33
CA GLY A 182 3.10 0.18 -9.58
C GLY A 182 1.82 -0.62 -9.85
N VAL A 183 0.69 -0.22 -9.23
CA VAL A 183 -0.62 -0.83 -9.55
C VAL A 183 -1.14 -0.19 -10.84
N GLU A 184 -0.56 -0.63 -11.96
CA GLU A 184 -0.80 -0.15 -13.33
C GLU A 184 -0.89 -1.39 -14.27
N GLU A 185 -0.65 -1.24 -15.57
CA GLU A 185 -0.85 -2.32 -16.55
C GLU A 185 -0.05 -3.58 -16.25
N SER A 186 1.24 -3.46 -15.89
CA SER A 186 2.09 -4.61 -15.60
C SER A 186 1.58 -5.43 -14.40
N PHE A 187 1.14 -4.78 -13.35
CA PHE A 187 0.49 -5.42 -12.20
C PHE A 187 -0.79 -6.16 -12.59
N LEU A 188 -1.62 -5.51 -13.43
CA LEU A 188 -2.89 -6.08 -13.89
C LEU A 188 -2.68 -7.31 -14.77
N GLU A 189 -1.74 -7.25 -15.72
CA GLU A 189 -1.39 -8.41 -16.54
C GLU A 189 -0.83 -9.57 -15.73
N ARG A 190 -0.01 -9.28 -14.70
CA ARG A 190 0.57 -10.30 -13.83
C ARG A 190 -0.48 -11.02 -13.00
N ASN A 191 -1.41 -10.29 -12.39
CA ASN A 191 -2.40 -10.86 -11.48
C ASN A 191 -3.64 -11.40 -12.19
N TYR A 192 -4.10 -10.72 -13.26
CA TYR A 192 -5.40 -10.99 -13.88
C TYR A 192 -5.29 -11.42 -15.36
N GLY A 193 -4.08 -11.38 -15.94
CA GLY A 193 -3.84 -11.71 -17.34
C GLY A 193 -4.20 -10.55 -18.29
N SER A 194 -3.98 -10.73 -19.59
CA SER A 194 -4.18 -9.68 -20.61
C SER A 194 -5.65 -9.24 -20.82
N ASP A 195 -6.61 -9.92 -20.22
CA ASP A 195 -8.04 -9.56 -20.22
C ASP A 195 -8.44 -9.10 -18.81
N TYR A 196 -7.63 -8.21 -18.22
CA TYR A 196 -7.92 -7.61 -16.92
C TYR A 196 -9.10 -6.64 -16.97
N GLY A 197 -9.65 -6.32 -15.80
CA GLY A 197 -10.74 -5.36 -15.61
C GLY A 197 -10.24 -3.93 -15.39
N ASN A 198 -11.07 -3.12 -14.77
CA ASN A 198 -10.74 -1.74 -14.45
C ASN A 198 -10.18 -1.61 -13.03
N VAL A 199 -9.25 -0.67 -12.84
CA VAL A 199 -8.70 -0.31 -11.53
C VAL A 199 -8.94 1.16 -11.25
N TYR A 200 -9.38 1.43 -10.04
CA TYR A 200 -9.64 2.76 -9.52
C TYR A 200 -8.81 2.95 -8.24
N LYS A 201 -8.33 4.17 -8.02
CA LYS A 201 -7.75 4.59 -6.74
C LYS A 201 -8.67 5.61 -6.08
N PRO A 202 -9.73 5.18 -5.36
CA PRO A 202 -10.61 6.12 -4.68
C PRO A 202 -9.80 7.00 -3.73
N ASP A 203 -9.88 8.32 -3.93
CA ASP A 203 -9.12 9.29 -3.14
C ASP A 203 -9.92 10.56 -2.96
N ASN A 204 -9.84 11.15 -1.78
CA ASN A 204 -10.62 12.34 -1.43
C ASN A 204 -9.85 13.59 -1.87
N MET A 205 -10.29 14.24 -2.94
CA MET A 205 -9.62 15.43 -3.50
C MET A 205 -9.51 16.61 -2.50
N ASP A 206 -10.38 16.65 -1.49
CA ASP A 206 -10.33 17.67 -0.43
C ASP A 206 -9.18 17.47 0.58
N MET A 207 -8.46 16.35 0.51
CA MET A 207 -7.35 16.03 1.42
C MET A 207 -5.97 16.29 0.80
N GLY A 208 -5.90 16.96 -0.32
CA GLY A 208 -4.65 17.42 -0.92
C GLY A 208 -3.96 16.42 -1.85
N GLY A 209 -4.70 15.41 -2.35
CA GLY A 209 -4.26 14.57 -3.46
C GLY A 209 -4.19 15.40 -4.74
N GLY A 210 -3.11 16.16 -4.93
CA GLY A 210 -2.98 17.07 -6.05
C GLY A 210 -2.78 16.33 -7.36
N ARG A 211 -3.53 16.72 -8.36
CA ARG A 211 -3.02 16.81 -9.71
C ARG A 211 -1.88 17.86 -9.69
N GLY A 212 -0.66 17.48 -9.36
CA GLY A 212 0.53 18.30 -9.62
C GLY A 212 0.48 19.79 -9.22
N ASN A 213 -0.28 20.18 -8.22
CA ASN A 213 -0.47 21.59 -7.89
C ASN A 213 -0.31 21.80 -6.37
N GLY A 214 0.84 21.41 -5.81
CA GLY A 214 1.47 21.95 -4.59
C GLY A 214 0.61 22.30 -3.36
N GLY A 215 -0.60 21.79 -3.23
CA GLY A 215 -1.45 22.00 -2.07
C GLY A 215 -1.25 20.90 -1.04
N GLY A 216 -0.17 20.97 -0.27
CA GLY A 216 0.14 19.98 0.76
C GLY A 216 -0.95 19.88 1.84
N PHE A 217 -1.11 18.69 2.41
CA PHE A 217 -1.93 18.42 3.58
C PHE A 217 -1.51 19.35 4.75
N ASP A 218 -2.42 20.19 5.20
CA ASP A 218 -2.18 21.13 6.30
C ASP A 218 -2.42 20.45 7.64
N MET A 219 -1.37 19.86 8.18
CA MET A 219 -1.39 19.15 9.45
C MET A 219 -1.86 20.02 10.63
N GLU A 220 -1.58 21.35 10.61
CA GLU A 220 -2.07 22.26 11.66
C GLU A 220 -3.58 22.42 11.59
N LYS A 221 -4.16 22.52 10.39
CA LYS A 221 -5.61 22.56 10.20
C LYS A 221 -6.27 21.26 10.61
N PHE A 222 -5.62 20.13 10.28
CA PHE A 222 -6.09 18.81 10.65
C PHE A 222 -6.12 18.61 12.17
N GLN A 223 -5.02 18.91 12.87
CA GLN A 223 -4.96 18.82 14.33
C GLN A 223 -5.94 19.76 15.03
N LYS A 224 -6.09 20.99 14.54
CA LYS A 224 -7.01 21.96 15.08
C LYS A 224 -8.48 21.52 14.94
N LYS A 225 -8.83 20.93 13.80
CA LYS A 225 -10.17 20.40 13.53
C LYS A 225 -10.48 19.19 14.42
N ARG A 226 -9.49 18.38 14.71
CA ARG A 226 -9.59 17.23 15.64
C ARG A 226 -9.77 17.69 17.10
N GLU A 227 -9.03 18.71 17.54
CA GLU A 227 -9.20 19.29 18.86
C GLU A 227 -10.58 19.97 19.06
N GLU A 228 -11.11 20.55 17.98
CA GLU A 228 -12.44 21.14 17.97
C GLU A 228 -13.54 20.07 18.05
N SER A 229 -13.44 18.99 17.28
CA SER A 229 -14.39 17.85 17.34
C SER A 229 -14.30 17.05 18.64
N GLY A 230 -13.11 16.90 19.23
CA GLY A 230 -12.94 16.25 20.54
C GLY A 230 -13.49 17.08 21.70
N ARG A 231 -13.59 18.40 21.56
CA ARG A 231 -14.20 19.29 22.56
C ARG A 231 -15.72 19.29 22.50
N GLU A 232 -16.32 19.08 21.33
CA GLU A 232 -17.78 18.96 21.18
C GLU A 232 -18.31 17.63 21.76
N ALA A 233 -17.52 16.56 21.68
CA ALA A 233 -17.88 15.25 22.23
C ALA A 233 -17.78 15.15 23.77
N SER A 234 -17.00 16.05 24.43
CA SER A 234 -16.84 16.07 25.89
C SER A 234 -17.67 17.14 26.63
N GLY A 235 -18.54 17.87 25.91
CA GLY A 235 -19.31 19.00 26.43
C GLY A 235 -20.78 18.75 26.79
N GLY A 236 -21.19 17.52 26.97
CA GLY A 236 -22.60 17.17 27.25
C GLY A 236 -22.81 16.44 28.55
N ASP A 237 -22.55 17.05 29.71
CA ASP A 237 -23.27 16.80 30.96
C ASP A 237 -22.72 17.71 32.05
N ASP A 238 -23.45 18.84 32.29
CA ASP A 238 -23.68 19.39 33.62
C ASP A 238 -24.72 20.48 33.50
N ALA A 239 -25.91 20.15 33.96
CA ALA A 239 -27.06 21.03 34.05
C ALA A 239 -27.18 21.66 35.44
N GLU A 240 -27.56 22.93 35.41
CA GLU A 240 -28.30 23.66 36.45
C GLU A 240 -27.65 23.95 37.82
N GLU A 241 -27.36 25.23 38.05
CA GLU A 241 -28.04 26.02 39.11
C GLU A 241 -27.74 27.53 39.04
N SER A 242 -28.80 28.24 38.81
CA SER A 242 -29.27 29.56 39.28
C SER A 242 -28.29 30.65 39.73
N GLY A 243 -28.52 31.86 39.23
CA GLY A 243 -28.57 33.00 40.09
C GLY A 243 -27.99 34.31 39.62
N SER A 244 -28.84 35.12 39.00
CA SER A 244 -29.07 36.58 39.25
C SER A 244 -27.91 37.60 39.11
N ALA A 245 -28.21 38.48 38.20
CA ALA A 245 -28.30 39.95 38.38
C ALA A 245 -27.08 40.85 38.10
N ALA A 246 -27.34 41.68 37.15
CA ALA A 246 -27.18 43.15 37.10
C ALA A 246 -25.82 43.67 36.61
N ALA A 247 -25.88 44.21 35.48
CA ALA A 247 -26.02 45.63 35.12
C ALA A 247 -24.72 46.43 35.06
N ASP A 248 -24.60 47.01 33.95
CA ASP A 248 -24.34 48.40 33.61
C ASP A 248 -22.95 48.82 33.08
N ARG A 249 -23.09 49.33 31.86
CA ARG A 249 -22.65 50.64 31.30
C ARG A 249 -21.25 50.76 30.71
N GLU A 250 -21.35 50.99 29.43
CA GLU A 250 -21.05 52.26 28.73
C GLU A 250 -19.59 52.65 28.54
N GLY A 251 -19.26 52.84 27.32
CA GLY A 251 -18.77 54.03 26.64
C GLY A 251 -17.47 53.73 25.92
N GLY A 252 -17.34 53.89 24.70
CA GLY A 252 -17.57 54.99 23.82
C GLY A 252 -16.27 55.42 23.19
N ALA A 253 -16.32 55.47 21.88
CA ALA A 253 -15.73 56.49 21.01
C ALA A 253 -14.28 56.37 20.50
N ASP A 254 -14.26 56.14 19.20
CA ASP A 254 -13.67 56.94 18.12
C ASP A 254 -12.18 57.37 18.14
N ARG A 255 -11.53 57.08 17.06
CA ARG A 255 -10.97 57.96 16.00
C ARG A 255 -9.94 57.24 15.19
N GLU A 256 -10.23 57.02 13.93
CA GLU A 256 -9.85 57.82 12.76
C GLU A 256 -8.38 58.25 12.69
N GLY A 257 -7.78 57.90 11.56
CA GLY A 257 -6.96 58.86 10.84
C GLY A 257 -5.76 58.31 10.14
N ALA A 258 -5.88 58.16 8.81
CA ALA A 258 -5.05 58.68 7.73
C ALA A 258 -3.62 58.17 7.66
N ALA A 259 -3.21 57.50 6.62
CA ALA A 259 -3.00 57.84 5.20
C ALA A 259 -1.66 58.56 4.95
N GLU A 260 -1.07 58.13 3.81
CA GLU A 260 -0.06 58.79 2.97
C GLU A 260 1.40 58.57 3.35
N ASP A 261 2.30 58.41 2.49
CA ASP A 261 2.44 58.43 1.01
C ASP A 261 3.95 58.29 0.68
N ARG A 262 4.24 57.66 -0.45
CA ARG A 262 5.33 57.92 -1.37
C ARG A 262 6.82 57.74 -0.94
N GLY A 263 7.52 57.06 -1.79
CA GLY A 263 8.58 57.57 -2.58
C GLY A 263 9.41 56.54 -3.30
N GLU A 264 9.24 56.62 -4.58
CA GLU A 264 10.07 56.14 -5.68
C GLU A 264 11.51 56.63 -5.63
N ALA A 265 12.27 55.97 -6.50
CA ALA A 265 13.43 56.41 -7.27
C ALA A 265 14.79 55.93 -6.72
N ASP A 266 15.70 55.47 -7.45
CA ASP A 266 16.16 55.40 -8.85
C ASP A 266 17.47 54.62 -8.83
N ARG A 267 17.66 53.67 -9.71
CA ARG A 267 18.47 53.69 -10.97
C ARG A 267 19.97 53.94 -10.87
N GLU A 268 20.63 53.06 -11.65
CA GLU A 268 21.88 53.25 -12.44
C GLU A 268 23.19 52.98 -11.70
N GLU A 269 24.22 52.40 -12.24
CA GLU A 269 24.72 52.00 -13.57
C GLU A 269 25.93 51.08 -13.35
N ALA A 270 26.05 50.02 -14.06
CA ALA A 270 26.96 49.73 -15.17
C ALA A 270 28.45 50.07 -14.99
N ALA A 271 29.31 49.13 -15.21
CA ALA A 271 30.30 49.09 -16.28
C ALA A 271 31.50 48.17 -16.00
N ASP A 272 31.69 47.28 -16.90
CA ASP A 272 32.91 46.85 -17.59
C ASP A 272 34.25 46.78 -16.83
N ARG A 273 34.86 45.61 -16.89
CA ARG A 273 36.23 45.49 -17.43
C ARG A 273 36.57 44.08 -17.89
N GLU A 274 36.75 43.99 -19.18
CA GLU A 274 37.51 42.97 -19.89
C GLU A 274 38.96 42.88 -19.42
N GLY A 275 39.53 41.68 -19.62
CA GLY A 275 40.90 41.60 -20.14
C GLY A 275 41.88 40.78 -19.32
N ALA A 276 42.24 39.65 -19.78
CA ALA A 276 43.56 39.25 -20.26
C ALA A 276 43.80 37.75 -20.04
N ALA A 277 43.87 37.06 -21.14
CA ALA A 277 44.50 35.75 -21.28
C ALA A 277 46.01 35.86 -21.02
N GLU A 278 46.58 34.86 -20.34
CA GLU A 278 47.95 34.40 -20.60
C GLU A 278 48.10 32.91 -20.30
N ASP A 279 48.42 32.27 -21.36
CA ASP A 279 49.00 31.00 -21.68
C ASP A 279 50.17 30.60 -20.78
N ARG A 280 50.22 29.33 -20.33
CA ARG A 280 51.42 28.48 -20.14
C ARG A 280 51.05 27.13 -19.55
N GLY A 281 51.13 26.07 -20.34
CA GLY A 281 52.31 25.20 -20.34
C GLY A 281 51.93 23.81 -19.86
N GLU A 282 51.83 22.87 -20.81
CA GLU A 282 51.83 21.41 -20.61
C GLU A 282 52.93 20.95 -19.65
N ALA A 283 52.55 20.11 -18.71
CA ALA A 283 53.47 19.14 -18.13
C ALA A 283 52.71 17.86 -17.80
N GLY A 284 52.89 16.83 -18.60
CA GLY A 284 52.41 15.49 -18.36
C GLY A 284 53.06 14.88 -17.12
N ILE A 285 52.23 14.22 -16.34
CA ILE A 285 52.68 13.29 -15.29
C ILE A 285 51.95 11.96 -15.53
N GLU A 286 52.70 10.95 -15.99
CA GLU A 286 52.28 9.54 -16.02
C GLU A 286 52.15 9.02 -14.60
N PRO A 287 51.14 8.18 -14.30
CA PRO A 287 51.08 7.48 -13.02
C PRO A 287 52.05 6.28 -12.97
N PRO A 288 52.67 5.99 -11.82
CA PRO A 288 53.60 4.87 -11.66
C PRO A 288 52.90 3.54 -11.70
N GLY A 289 53.49 2.60 -12.47
CA GLY A 289 53.07 1.21 -12.56
C GLY A 289 53.23 0.47 -11.24
N MET A 290 52.22 -0.30 -10.90
CA MET A 290 52.30 -1.31 -9.84
C MET A 290 52.59 -2.65 -10.47
N GLU A 291 53.80 -3.16 -10.18
CA GLU A 291 54.25 -4.52 -10.51
C GLU A 291 53.48 -5.55 -9.66
N LEU A 292 52.91 -6.56 -10.33
CA LEU A 292 52.40 -7.77 -9.71
C LEU A 292 53.59 -8.72 -9.41
N PRO A 293 53.65 -9.36 -8.25
CA PRO A 293 54.61 -10.45 -8.03
C PRO A 293 54.12 -11.78 -8.66
N GLU A 294 54.94 -12.34 -9.51
CA GLU A 294 54.87 -13.75 -9.94
C GLU A 294 55.25 -14.64 -8.76
N GLY A 295 54.48 -15.68 -8.51
CA GLY A 295 54.78 -16.68 -7.50
C GLY A 295 53.95 -17.95 -7.68
N GLU A 296 54.53 -18.86 -8.42
CA GLU A 296 54.53 -20.32 -8.36
C GLU A 296 53.25 -21.14 -8.10
N GLU A 297 53.02 -22.01 -9.08
CA GLU A 297 52.12 -23.18 -9.11
C GLU A 297 52.37 -24.13 -7.93
N ASP A 298 51.30 -24.51 -7.22
CA ASP A 298 51.24 -25.82 -6.61
C ASP A 298 49.85 -26.45 -6.76
N ALA A 299 49.78 -27.50 -7.58
CA ALA A 299 48.61 -28.27 -7.88
C ALA A 299 48.32 -29.24 -6.73
N GLY A 300 47.38 -28.90 -5.87
CA GLY A 300 46.85 -29.75 -4.80
C GLY A 300 45.40 -30.14 -5.05
N ASN A 301 45.23 -31.29 -5.64
CA ASN A 301 44.04 -32.09 -5.88
C ASN A 301 43.01 -32.06 -4.74
N MET A 302 41.90 -31.33 -4.89
CA MET A 302 40.72 -31.44 -4.04
C MET A 302 39.55 -32.00 -4.88
N LYS A 303 39.15 -33.22 -4.52
CA LYS A 303 38.04 -33.96 -5.11
C LYS A 303 36.74 -33.17 -4.96
N VAL A 304 36.08 -32.92 -6.09
CA VAL A 304 34.69 -32.52 -6.19
C VAL A 304 33.82 -33.74 -5.93
N PRO A 305 32.81 -33.71 -5.05
CA PRO A 305 31.80 -34.75 -4.98
C PRO A 305 30.86 -34.65 -6.20
N GLU A 306 30.62 -35.79 -6.82
CA GLU A 306 29.71 -36.02 -7.94
C GLU A 306 28.26 -35.67 -7.56
N GLU A 307 27.61 -34.98 -8.51
CA GLU A 307 26.18 -35.00 -8.86
C GLU A 307 25.16 -34.94 -7.74
N LEU A 308 24.58 -33.74 -7.56
CA LEU A 308 23.22 -33.55 -7.10
C LEU A 308 22.36 -33.12 -8.30
N GLU A 309 21.60 -34.10 -8.83
CA GLU A 309 20.53 -33.85 -9.78
C GLU A 309 19.44 -33.02 -9.08
N PHE A 310 19.17 -31.81 -9.59
CA PHE A 310 18.00 -31.01 -9.23
C PHE A 310 16.84 -31.41 -10.14
N PRO A 311 15.67 -31.78 -9.60
CA PRO A 311 14.47 -31.91 -10.41
C PRO A 311 13.97 -30.51 -10.78
N ALA A 312 13.88 -30.27 -12.08
CA ALA A 312 13.15 -29.13 -12.64
C ALA A 312 11.65 -29.37 -12.46
N GLU A 313 11.00 -28.65 -11.53
CA GLU A 313 9.57 -28.32 -11.61
C GLU A 313 9.18 -27.46 -10.40
N GLY A 314 8.66 -26.25 -10.67
CA GLY A 314 7.76 -25.47 -9.79
C GLY A 314 8.43 -24.69 -8.67
N MET A 315 9.02 -23.54 -8.96
CA MET A 315 9.41 -22.57 -7.92
C MET A 315 8.28 -21.56 -7.70
N GLY A 316 7.57 -21.73 -6.59
CA GLY A 316 7.09 -20.64 -5.75
C GLY A 316 8.29 -19.98 -5.05
N PRO A 317 8.13 -18.89 -4.28
CA PRO A 317 9.26 -18.24 -3.63
C PRO A 317 10.13 -19.26 -2.90
N PRO A 318 11.47 -19.14 -2.96
CA PRO A 318 12.37 -20.20 -2.48
C PRO A 318 12.17 -20.42 -0.99
N GLY A 319 11.72 -21.61 -0.61
CA GLY A 319 11.73 -22.07 0.77
C GLY A 319 10.43 -22.64 1.33
N MET A 320 9.27 -22.54 0.68
CA MET A 320 8.04 -23.09 1.27
C MET A 320 7.65 -24.43 0.66
N VAL A 321 8.09 -25.48 1.30
CA VAL A 321 7.50 -26.82 1.20
C VAL A 321 6.48 -26.93 2.33
N LEU A 322 5.19 -27.03 2.00
CA LEU A 322 4.17 -27.37 2.97
C LEU A 322 4.45 -28.76 3.55
N PRO A 323 4.37 -28.98 4.87
CA PRO A 323 4.53 -30.33 5.43
C PRO A 323 3.42 -31.25 4.90
N GLU A 324 3.80 -32.41 4.38
CA GLU A 324 2.88 -33.50 4.11
C GLU A 324 2.32 -34.00 5.44
N GLY A 325 1.13 -33.55 5.79
CA GLY A 325 0.36 -34.01 6.95
C GLY A 325 -0.94 -34.64 6.47
N GLU A 326 -1.20 -35.79 6.96
CA GLU A 326 -2.22 -36.80 6.71
C GLU A 326 -3.59 -36.30 6.24
N GLU A 327 -4.17 -37.08 5.32
CA GLU A 327 -5.50 -37.03 4.72
C GLU A 327 -6.61 -36.78 5.75
N ASP A 328 -7.17 -35.57 5.79
CA ASP A 328 -8.60 -35.27 5.98
C ASP A 328 -8.88 -33.73 6.09
N ALA A 329 -8.07 -32.89 5.50
CA ALA A 329 -8.47 -31.51 5.29
C ALA A 329 -8.74 -31.32 3.79
N GLY A 330 -9.96 -30.94 3.45
CA GLY A 330 -10.38 -30.69 2.08
C GLY A 330 -9.41 -29.76 1.37
N ASN A 331 -8.87 -30.27 0.30
CA ASN A 331 -7.81 -29.73 -0.52
C ASN A 331 -8.19 -28.33 -1.07
N ILE A 332 -7.77 -27.24 -0.41
CA ILE A 332 -7.83 -25.90 -0.97
C ILE A 332 -6.52 -25.65 -1.71
N LYS A 333 -6.44 -26.09 -2.97
CA LYS A 333 -5.47 -25.59 -3.93
C LYS A 333 -6.07 -24.36 -4.58
N GLY A 334 -5.32 -23.28 -4.59
CA GLY A 334 -5.69 -21.96 -5.06
C GLY A 334 -6.55 -21.90 -6.31
N SER A 335 -7.42 -20.88 -6.36
CA SER A 335 -8.31 -20.50 -7.46
C SER A 335 -9.27 -21.60 -7.96
N GLY A 336 -10.07 -22.17 -7.08
CA GLY A 336 -11.30 -22.84 -7.44
C GLY A 336 -12.46 -22.02 -6.88
N GLU A 337 -13.47 -21.78 -7.69
CA GLU A 337 -14.74 -21.27 -7.18
C GLU A 337 -15.14 -22.12 -5.96
N MET A 338 -15.17 -21.48 -4.79
CA MET A 338 -15.71 -22.09 -3.60
C MET A 338 -17.23 -22.08 -3.80
N GLU A 339 -17.83 -23.24 -4.09
CA GLU A 339 -19.28 -23.37 -4.02
C GLU A 339 -19.68 -23.14 -2.56
N LEU A 340 -20.34 -22.02 -2.30
CA LEU A 340 -20.94 -21.74 -1.00
C LEU A 340 -22.07 -22.74 -0.73
N PRO A 341 -22.34 -23.09 0.53
CA PRO A 341 -23.41 -24.05 0.88
C PRO A 341 -24.77 -23.61 0.31
N GLU A 342 -25.52 -24.54 -0.28
CA GLU A 342 -26.89 -24.30 -0.73
C GLU A 342 -27.76 -23.86 0.46
N GLY A 343 -28.22 -22.58 0.45
CA GLY A 343 -29.13 -22.04 1.45
C GLY A 343 -28.74 -20.69 2.04
N MET A 344 -27.62 -20.11 1.65
CA MET A 344 -27.26 -18.76 2.08
C MET A 344 -28.34 -17.75 1.73
N GLN A 345 -28.83 -17.03 2.72
CA GLN A 345 -29.72 -15.89 2.52
C GLN A 345 -28.89 -14.61 2.60
N PRO A 346 -29.15 -13.61 1.74
CA PRO A 346 -28.52 -12.30 1.86
C PRO A 346 -28.76 -11.71 3.25
N PRO A 347 -27.76 -11.01 3.83
CA PRO A 347 -27.94 -10.33 5.11
C PRO A 347 -29.06 -9.28 5.02
N ASP A 348 -29.90 -9.23 6.05
CA ASP A 348 -30.88 -8.13 6.23
C ASP A 348 -30.14 -6.88 6.70
N PHE A 349 -29.71 -6.03 5.77
CA PHE A 349 -29.21 -4.70 6.12
C PHE A 349 -30.41 -3.82 6.54
N PRO A 350 -30.32 -3.06 7.64
CA PRO A 350 -31.35 -2.12 8.03
C PRO A 350 -31.55 -1.09 6.91
N GLY A 351 -32.70 -1.17 6.24
CA GLY A 351 -33.06 -0.30 5.14
C GLY A 351 -32.95 1.16 5.54
N ASN A 352 -32.37 1.98 4.66
CA ASN A 352 -32.37 3.44 4.75
C ASN A 352 -33.81 3.94 4.93
N GLY A 353 -34.17 4.30 6.17
CA GLY A 353 -35.46 4.89 6.48
C GLY A 353 -35.62 6.21 5.72
N GLU A 354 -36.75 6.32 5.01
CA GLU A 354 -37.22 7.53 4.36
C GLU A 354 -37.31 8.70 5.38
N ASN A 355 -36.22 9.50 5.47
CA ASN A 355 -36.25 10.88 5.96
C ASN A 355 -34.86 11.52 5.79
N ARG A 356 -34.52 11.90 4.55
CA ARG A 356 -33.42 12.84 4.31
C ARG A 356 -34.01 14.24 3.97
N PRO A 357 -33.54 15.30 4.60
CA PRO A 357 -33.81 16.66 4.11
C PRO A 357 -32.98 16.88 2.82
N GLU A 358 -33.64 17.35 1.77
CA GLU A 358 -33.00 17.88 0.57
C GLU A 358 -32.08 19.05 0.92
N GLY A 359 -30.82 18.98 0.52
CA GLY A 359 -29.91 20.10 0.38
C GLY A 359 -29.04 20.42 1.60
N GLY A 360 -27.89 19.83 1.66
CA GLY A 360 -26.79 20.25 2.51
C GLY A 360 -25.60 19.35 2.27
N ARG A 361 -24.49 19.89 1.75
CA ARG A 361 -23.17 19.26 1.86
C ARG A 361 -22.88 19.10 3.36
N GLY A 362 -23.28 17.94 3.91
CA GLY A 362 -23.16 17.66 5.33
C GLY A 362 -21.83 17.02 5.62
N PHE A 363 -21.00 17.68 6.37
CA PHE A 363 -19.95 17.08 7.16
C PHE A 363 -20.54 15.97 8.05
N GLY A 364 -19.83 14.82 8.13
CA GLY A 364 -20.29 13.60 8.77
C GLY A 364 -20.87 13.80 10.17
N GLY A 365 -21.97 13.08 10.42
CA GLY A 365 -22.50 12.90 11.76
C GLY A 365 -21.60 12.01 12.63
N PRO A 366 -21.82 11.93 13.95
CA PRO A 366 -21.07 11.04 14.82
C PRO A 366 -21.19 9.60 14.33
N GLY A 367 -20.07 8.95 13.98
CA GLY A 367 -20.03 7.59 13.47
C GLY A 367 -19.64 7.44 11.98
N ARG A 368 -19.49 8.55 11.21
CA ARG A 368 -18.95 8.51 9.84
C ARG A 368 -17.52 9.01 9.80
N GLY A 369 -16.63 8.27 9.12
CA GLY A 369 -15.26 8.71 8.83
C GLY A 369 -15.24 10.07 8.10
N MET A 370 -14.08 10.71 8.04
CA MET A 370 -13.91 12.03 7.40
C MET A 370 -13.93 11.98 5.86
N ALA A 371 -14.04 10.80 5.25
CA ALA A 371 -14.06 10.60 3.82
C ALA A 371 -15.46 10.79 3.21
N SER A 372 -15.49 11.07 1.90
CA SER A 372 -16.73 11.15 1.12
C SER A 372 -17.42 9.78 0.98
N GLU A 373 -18.72 9.78 0.70
CA GLU A 373 -19.51 8.54 0.57
C GLU A 373 -19.00 7.64 -0.55
N ASP A 374 -18.57 8.18 -1.67
CA ASP A 374 -18.03 7.41 -2.80
C ASP A 374 -16.68 6.73 -2.50
N VAL A 375 -15.77 7.39 -1.80
CA VAL A 375 -14.50 6.79 -1.35
C VAL A 375 -14.75 5.67 -0.32
N SER A 376 -15.82 5.76 0.44
CA SER A 376 -16.28 4.69 1.35
C SER A 376 -17.00 3.55 0.63
N LEU A 377 -17.22 3.67 -0.69
CA LEU A 377 -17.97 2.74 -1.54
C LEU A 377 -19.47 2.67 -1.16
N ILE A 378 -19.99 3.76 -0.59
CA ILE A 378 -21.41 3.91 -0.26
C ILE A 378 -22.16 4.33 -1.52
N TYR A 379 -23.26 3.59 -1.85
CA TYR A 379 -24.15 3.96 -2.95
C TYR A 379 -24.96 5.20 -2.58
N THR A 380 -24.91 6.23 -3.42
CA THR A 380 -25.67 7.48 -3.26
C THR A 380 -26.84 7.54 -4.22
N ASP A 381 -26.57 7.48 -5.53
CA ASP A 381 -27.54 7.53 -6.62
C ASP A 381 -26.95 6.94 -7.91
N ASP A 382 -27.66 7.08 -9.04
CA ASP A 382 -27.20 6.55 -10.33
C ASP A 382 -26.44 7.61 -11.19
N GLU A 383 -26.07 8.78 -10.62
CA GLU A 383 -25.37 9.86 -11.32
C GLU A 383 -23.85 9.72 -11.21
N PHE A 384 -23.13 9.94 -12.32
CA PHE A 384 -21.66 9.78 -12.35
C PHE A 384 -20.92 10.77 -11.43
N ASP A 385 -21.45 12.00 -11.33
CA ASP A 385 -20.84 13.07 -10.54
C ASP A 385 -20.78 12.75 -9.04
N SER A 386 -21.67 11.85 -8.56
CA SER A 386 -21.66 11.37 -7.18
C SER A 386 -20.51 10.43 -6.84
N TYR A 387 -19.74 9.99 -7.85
CA TYR A 387 -18.62 9.07 -7.73
C TYR A 387 -17.34 9.63 -8.38
N SER A 388 -17.20 10.95 -8.41
CA SER A 388 -16.06 11.62 -9.06
C SER A 388 -14.72 11.24 -8.44
N ASN A 389 -14.65 11.02 -7.11
CA ASN A 389 -13.42 10.59 -6.44
C ASN A 389 -12.98 9.16 -6.83
N ILE A 390 -13.88 8.35 -7.38
CA ILE A 390 -13.54 7.04 -7.95
C ILE A 390 -13.17 7.20 -9.42
N PHE A 391 -14.03 7.81 -10.22
CA PHE A 391 -13.90 7.83 -11.68
C PHE A 391 -12.77 8.71 -12.19
N ASP A 392 -12.53 9.87 -11.57
CA ASP A 392 -11.44 10.76 -11.94
C ASP A 392 -10.06 10.20 -11.55
N ASN A 393 -10.04 9.19 -10.67
CA ASN A 393 -8.84 8.48 -10.23
C ASN A 393 -8.71 7.06 -10.82
N ALA A 394 -9.43 6.78 -11.91
CA ALA A 394 -9.24 5.52 -12.66
C ALA A 394 -7.80 5.40 -13.18
N LYS A 395 -7.23 4.19 -13.11
CA LYS A 395 -5.89 3.85 -13.62
C LYS A 395 -5.94 3.18 -14.98
N THR A 396 -7.13 2.82 -15.42
CA THR A 396 -7.41 2.25 -16.73
C THR A 396 -8.36 3.16 -17.50
N ASP A 397 -8.41 3.01 -18.81
CA ASP A 397 -9.38 3.72 -19.66
C ASP A 397 -10.78 3.18 -19.40
N ILE A 398 -11.66 4.00 -18.81
CA ILE A 398 -13.04 3.63 -18.47
C ILE A 398 -14.06 4.30 -19.39
N THR A 399 -15.15 3.58 -19.66
CA THR A 399 -16.27 4.05 -20.45
C THR A 399 -17.50 4.32 -19.58
N ASP A 400 -18.52 4.99 -20.15
CA ASP A 400 -19.82 5.17 -19.46
C ASP A 400 -20.50 3.82 -19.13
N ALA A 401 -20.19 2.75 -19.87
CA ALA A 401 -20.72 1.42 -19.58
C ALA A 401 -20.05 0.85 -18.31
N ASP A 402 -18.75 1.08 -18.15
CA ASP A 402 -18.00 0.65 -16.96
C ASP A 402 -18.45 1.41 -15.72
N LYS A 403 -18.64 2.73 -15.83
CA LYS A 403 -19.17 3.57 -14.75
C LYS A 403 -20.55 3.08 -14.28
N LYS A 404 -21.47 2.81 -15.21
CA LYS A 404 -22.80 2.29 -14.88
C LYS A 404 -22.75 0.91 -14.24
N ARG A 405 -21.84 0.04 -14.69
CA ARG A 405 -21.65 -1.29 -14.14
C ARG A 405 -21.17 -1.22 -12.71
N LEU A 406 -20.14 -0.39 -12.43
CA LEU A 406 -19.63 -0.19 -11.08
C LEU A 406 -20.70 0.39 -10.15
N ILE A 407 -21.47 1.41 -10.58
CA ILE A 407 -22.58 1.97 -9.76
C ILE A 407 -23.62 0.89 -9.44
N ALA A 408 -23.96 0.03 -10.41
CA ALA A 408 -24.89 -1.08 -10.19
C ALA A 408 -24.34 -2.08 -9.17
N SER A 409 -23.04 -2.39 -9.20
CA SER A 409 -22.39 -3.25 -8.22
C SER A 409 -22.37 -2.60 -6.84
N LEU A 410 -22.05 -1.31 -6.71
CA LEU A 410 -22.12 -0.56 -5.46
C LEU A 410 -23.55 -0.54 -4.89
N LYS A 411 -24.57 -0.37 -5.73
CA LYS A 411 -25.97 -0.41 -5.33
C LYS A 411 -26.35 -1.76 -4.71
N SER A 412 -25.98 -2.85 -5.37
CA SER A 412 -26.24 -4.22 -4.86
C SER A 412 -25.44 -4.51 -3.60
N LEU A 413 -24.19 -4.05 -3.52
CA LEU A 413 -23.32 -4.18 -2.35
C LEU A 413 -23.94 -3.50 -1.13
N ASN A 414 -24.42 -2.26 -1.28
CA ASN A 414 -25.06 -1.49 -0.20
C ASN A 414 -26.45 -2.04 0.19
N ALA A 415 -27.09 -2.79 -0.70
CA ALA A 415 -28.33 -3.51 -0.40
C ALA A 415 -28.07 -4.88 0.24
N GLY A 416 -26.83 -5.37 0.26
CA GLY A 416 -26.47 -6.71 0.69
C GLY A 416 -27.00 -7.81 -0.24
N GLU A 417 -27.20 -7.48 -1.53
CA GLU A 417 -27.80 -8.37 -2.50
C GLU A 417 -26.74 -8.95 -3.47
N ALA A 418 -26.87 -10.22 -3.82
CA ALA A 418 -26.08 -10.90 -4.85
C ALA A 418 -24.55 -10.81 -4.63
N ILE A 419 -24.08 -10.90 -3.39
CA ILE A 419 -22.68 -10.69 -2.98
C ILE A 419 -21.71 -11.48 -3.86
N GLU A 420 -21.94 -12.78 -4.09
CA GLU A 420 -21.04 -13.62 -4.92
C GLU A 420 -20.94 -13.18 -6.38
N SER A 421 -21.94 -12.41 -6.87
CA SER A 421 -21.94 -11.90 -8.24
C SER A 421 -21.20 -10.58 -8.37
N ILE A 422 -21.09 -9.80 -7.28
CA ILE A 422 -20.56 -8.43 -7.30
C ILE A 422 -19.28 -8.27 -6.50
N VAL A 423 -18.92 -9.27 -5.69
CA VAL A 423 -17.66 -9.31 -4.91
C VAL A 423 -16.92 -10.60 -5.23
N ASN A 424 -15.63 -10.52 -5.48
CA ASN A 424 -14.76 -11.68 -5.46
C ASN A 424 -14.51 -12.07 -4.00
N VAL A 425 -15.40 -12.93 -3.48
CA VAL A 425 -15.45 -13.30 -2.05
C VAL A 425 -14.10 -13.83 -1.56
N ASP A 426 -13.46 -14.74 -2.31
CA ASP A 426 -12.17 -15.33 -1.93
C ASP A 426 -11.07 -14.26 -1.80
N GLU A 427 -10.94 -13.39 -2.79
CA GLU A 427 -9.90 -12.34 -2.82
C GLU A 427 -10.12 -11.28 -1.73
N VAL A 428 -11.38 -10.86 -1.52
CA VAL A 428 -11.73 -9.88 -0.47
C VAL A 428 -11.54 -10.45 0.92
N MET A 429 -11.88 -11.74 1.15
CA MET A 429 -11.61 -12.42 2.42
C MET A 429 -10.10 -12.48 2.73
N ARG A 430 -9.26 -12.83 1.74
CA ARG A 430 -7.80 -12.82 1.88
C ARG A 430 -7.26 -11.44 2.19
N TYR A 431 -7.73 -10.43 1.46
CA TYR A 431 -7.36 -9.04 1.69
C TYR A 431 -7.67 -8.61 3.12
N PHE A 432 -8.92 -8.74 3.60
CA PHE A 432 -9.29 -8.27 4.94
C PHE A 432 -8.69 -9.11 6.06
N THR A 433 -8.43 -10.40 5.85
CA THR A 433 -7.71 -11.22 6.84
C THR A 433 -6.34 -10.61 7.15
N VAL A 434 -5.53 -10.32 6.13
CA VAL A 434 -4.20 -9.75 6.34
C VAL A 434 -4.28 -8.28 6.73
N HIS A 435 -5.16 -7.49 6.08
CA HIS A 435 -5.35 -6.07 6.38
C HIS A 435 -5.68 -5.83 7.86
N ASN A 436 -6.62 -6.61 8.40
CA ASN A 436 -7.04 -6.50 9.81
C ASN A 436 -6.00 -7.11 10.77
N PHE A 437 -5.20 -8.07 10.31
CA PHE A 437 -4.05 -8.55 11.09
C PHE A 437 -3.03 -7.44 11.32
N VAL A 438 -2.64 -6.71 10.27
CA VAL A 438 -1.58 -5.70 10.34
C VAL A 438 -2.05 -4.36 10.92
N CYS A 439 -3.32 -4.22 11.30
CA CYS A 439 -3.88 -3.00 11.92
C CYS A 439 -3.49 -1.72 11.15
N ASN A 440 -3.75 -1.68 9.84
CA ASN A 440 -3.51 -0.50 9.02
C ASN A 440 -4.73 0.44 9.06
N PHE A 441 -4.68 1.43 9.95
CA PHE A 441 -5.75 2.43 10.10
C PHE A 441 -5.63 3.63 9.16
N ASP A 442 -4.56 3.69 8.38
CA ASP A 442 -4.37 4.66 7.30
C ASP A 442 -4.89 4.12 5.96
N SER A 443 -6.02 3.43 6.00
CA SER A 443 -6.61 2.76 4.84
C SER A 443 -8.14 2.67 4.95
N TYR A 444 -8.76 1.74 4.20
CA TYR A 444 -10.21 1.58 4.09
C TYR A 444 -10.93 1.37 5.43
N THR A 445 -10.32 0.69 6.40
CA THR A 445 -10.91 0.45 7.73
C THR A 445 -10.65 1.58 8.73
N GLY A 446 -9.86 2.58 8.36
CA GLY A 446 -9.56 3.76 9.17
C GLY A 446 -10.55 4.91 8.99
N SER A 447 -10.22 6.06 9.60
CA SER A 447 -11.05 7.26 9.57
C SER A 447 -10.96 8.06 8.26
N MET A 448 -9.82 7.98 7.57
CA MET A 448 -9.53 8.77 6.37
C MET A 448 -9.96 8.10 5.07
N ILE A 449 -10.07 6.79 5.04
CA ILE A 449 -10.55 5.95 3.93
C ILE A 449 -9.84 6.27 2.61
N HIS A 450 -8.59 5.88 2.51
CA HIS A 450 -7.74 5.99 1.33
C HIS A 450 -6.75 4.80 1.31
N ASN A 451 -5.66 4.87 0.56
CA ASN A 451 -4.62 3.84 0.53
C ASN A 451 -5.11 2.44 0.19
N TYR A 452 -6.02 2.35 -0.79
CA TYR A 452 -6.44 1.11 -1.42
C TYR A 452 -6.77 1.36 -2.90
N TYR A 453 -6.72 0.29 -3.70
CA TYR A 453 -7.29 0.31 -5.04
C TYR A 453 -8.52 -0.60 -5.08
N LEU A 454 -9.51 -0.20 -5.86
CA LEU A 454 -10.68 -0.99 -6.19
C LEU A 454 -10.48 -1.58 -7.59
N TYR A 455 -10.48 -2.90 -7.70
CA TYR A 455 -10.50 -3.62 -8.97
C TYR A 455 -11.92 -4.05 -9.31
N GLU A 456 -12.34 -3.91 -10.56
CA GLU A 456 -13.64 -4.35 -11.03
C GLU A 456 -13.52 -5.02 -12.38
N LYS A 457 -14.08 -6.23 -12.51
CA LYS A 457 -14.22 -6.93 -13.79
C LYS A 457 -15.61 -7.55 -13.90
N ASP A 458 -16.33 -7.21 -14.99
CA ASP A 458 -17.67 -7.75 -15.30
C ASP A 458 -18.71 -7.56 -14.18
N GLY A 459 -18.54 -6.53 -13.34
CA GLY A 459 -19.39 -6.22 -12.20
C GLY A 459 -18.91 -6.80 -10.88
N GLN A 460 -17.89 -7.64 -10.87
CA GLN A 460 -17.32 -8.23 -9.66
C GLN A 460 -16.14 -7.40 -9.15
N MET A 461 -16.17 -7.01 -7.89
CA MET A 461 -15.21 -6.13 -7.24
C MET A 461 -14.24 -6.89 -6.34
N SER A 462 -12.99 -6.42 -6.25
CA SER A 462 -12.02 -6.80 -5.21
C SER A 462 -11.15 -5.61 -4.80
N MET A 463 -10.32 -5.78 -3.77
CA MET A 463 -9.46 -4.73 -3.22
C MET A 463 -8.00 -5.10 -3.38
N ILE A 464 -7.16 -4.08 -3.69
CA ILE A 464 -5.71 -4.22 -3.80
C ILE A 464 -5.07 -3.32 -2.74
N PRO A 465 -4.12 -3.85 -1.94
CA PRO A 465 -3.46 -3.10 -0.88
C PRO A 465 -2.52 -2.02 -1.43
N TRP A 466 -2.43 -0.89 -0.72
CA TRP A 466 -1.50 0.18 -1.05
C TRP A 466 -1.10 0.97 0.19
N ASP A 467 0.21 1.33 0.29
CA ASP A 467 0.78 2.26 1.27
C ASP A 467 0.59 1.81 2.74
N TYR A 468 1.33 0.78 3.14
CA TYR A 468 1.26 0.17 4.48
C TYR A 468 2.39 0.62 5.42
N ASN A 469 3.10 1.71 5.11
CA ASN A 469 4.17 2.25 5.95
C ASN A 469 3.70 2.64 7.37
N LEU A 470 2.40 2.91 7.54
CA LEU A 470 1.75 3.22 8.81
C LEU A 470 0.94 2.05 9.41
N ALA A 471 1.11 0.84 8.87
CA ALA A 471 0.55 -0.37 9.48
C ALA A 471 1.11 -0.64 10.89
N PHE A 472 0.60 -1.68 11.55
CA PHE A 472 0.95 -2.09 12.91
C PHE A 472 0.75 -0.97 13.95
N GLY A 473 -0.35 -0.21 13.76
CA GLY A 473 -0.73 0.89 14.64
C GLY A 473 0.13 2.16 14.50
N GLY A 474 0.88 2.31 13.41
CA GLY A 474 1.70 3.49 13.12
C GLY A 474 0.92 4.77 12.86
N PHE A 475 -0.36 4.65 12.45
CA PHE A 475 -1.26 5.77 12.24
C PHE A 475 -2.24 5.88 13.41
N GLU A 476 -2.22 7.04 14.11
CA GLU A 476 -3.24 7.53 15.06
C GLU A 476 -4.06 6.46 15.82
N SER A 477 -3.44 5.37 16.25
CA SER A 477 -4.17 4.41 17.06
C SER A 477 -4.49 5.07 18.40
N GLN A 478 -5.76 5.11 18.76
CA GLN A 478 -6.18 5.51 20.12
C GLN A 478 -5.88 4.39 21.13
N SER A 479 -5.46 3.23 20.64
CA SER A 479 -5.15 2.06 21.43
C SER A 479 -3.67 2.06 21.82
N ASP A 480 -3.38 1.63 23.04
CA ASP A 480 -2.03 1.27 23.45
C ASP A 480 -1.58 -0.07 22.83
N ALA A 481 -0.41 -0.54 23.19
CA ALA A 481 0.11 -1.79 22.64
C ALA A 481 -0.81 -3.00 22.93
N GLU A 482 -1.40 -3.07 24.12
CA GLU A 482 -2.32 -4.14 24.50
C GLU A 482 -3.60 -4.08 23.65
N GLY A 483 -4.17 -2.90 23.45
CA GLY A 483 -5.35 -2.72 22.60
C GLY A 483 -5.10 -3.04 21.14
N LEU A 484 -3.90 -2.77 20.60
CA LEU A 484 -3.53 -3.11 19.23
C LEU A 484 -3.28 -4.62 19.06
N ILE A 485 -2.57 -5.25 19.99
CA ILE A 485 -2.34 -6.70 19.99
C ILE A 485 -3.66 -7.46 20.04
N ASN A 486 -4.62 -6.98 20.83
CA ASN A 486 -5.92 -7.58 20.98
C ASN A 486 -7.01 -6.97 20.08
N TYR A 487 -6.62 -6.13 19.09
CA TYR A 487 -7.59 -5.46 18.24
C TYR A 487 -8.61 -6.45 17.65
N PRO A 488 -9.93 -6.22 17.85
CA PRO A 488 -10.96 -7.22 17.60
C PRO A 488 -11.11 -7.53 16.12
N ILE A 489 -11.18 -8.83 15.77
CA ILE A 489 -11.30 -9.26 14.38
C ILE A 489 -12.71 -9.10 13.82
N ASP A 490 -13.76 -9.08 14.67
CA ASP A 490 -15.15 -8.96 14.24
C ASP A 490 -15.69 -7.52 14.27
N THR A 491 -14.90 -6.57 14.77
CA THR A 491 -15.18 -5.12 14.71
C THR A 491 -13.93 -4.35 14.29
N PRO A 492 -13.36 -4.64 13.09
CA PRO A 492 -12.01 -4.17 12.72
C PRO A 492 -12.01 -2.76 12.09
N VAL A 493 -12.96 -1.90 12.42
CA VAL A 493 -13.05 -0.54 11.89
C VAL A 493 -12.64 0.47 12.95
N SER A 494 -11.66 1.31 12.61
CA SER A 494 -11.20 2.43 13.42
C SER A 494 -11.70 3.75 12.83
N GLY A 495 -12.59 4.45 13.54
CA GLY A 495 -13.13 5.73 13.08
C GLY A 495 -14.43 5.64 12.28
N GLY A 496 -15.32 4.79 12.71
CA GLY A 496 -16.65 4.58 12.14
C GLY A 496 -17.25 3.27 12.60
N ASP A 497 -18.43 2.94 12.07
CA ASP A 497 -19.05 1.65 12.22
C ASP A 497 -18.81 0.75 11.00
N ILE A 498 -19.05 -0.54 11.13
CA ILE A 498 -18.85 -1.53 10.07
C ILE A 498 -19.75 -1.22 8.88
N GLU A 499 -20.97 -0.77 9.13
CA GLU A 499 -21.97 -0.42 8.12
C GLU A 499 -21.51 0.74 7.22
N SER A 500 -20.60 1.57 7.71
CA SER A 500 -19.98 2.65 6.91
C SER A 500 -18.88 2.14 5.95
N ARG A 501 -18.62 0.85 5.92
CA ARG A 501 -17.61 0.16 5.09
C ARG A 501 -18.27 -0.97 4.28
N PRO A 502 -19.06 -0.65 3.25
CA PRO A 502 -19.85 -1.66 2.52
C PRO A 502 -19.03 -2.87 2.03
N MET A 503 -17.76 -2.64 1.62
CA MET A 503 -16.90 -3.72 1.13
C MET A 503 -16.47 -4.72 2.22
N LEU A 504 -16.64 -4.36 3.50
CA LEU A 504 -16.38 -5.18 4.68
C LEU A 504 -17.68 -5.63 5.35
N ALA A 505 -18.72 -4.79 5.34
CA ALA A 505 -19.94 -4.96 6.13
C ALA A 505 -20.70 -6.27 5.85
N TRP A 506 -20.70 -6.74 4.60
CA TRP A 506 -21.38 -7.99 4.21
C TRP A 506 -20.78 -9.21 4.90
N ILE A 507 -19.50 -9.18 5.29
CA ILE A 507 -18.85 -10.28 6.03
C ILE A 507 -19.54 -10.50 7.37
N PHE A 508 -19.80 -9.42 8.10
CA PHE A 508 -20.39 -9.48 9.44
C PHE A 508 -21.92 -9.41 9.44
N GLY A 509 -22.53 -9.16 8.27
CA GLY A 509 -23.97 -9.23 8.07
C GLY A 509 -24.52 -10.65 7.94
N SER A 510 -23.69 -11.68 7.85
CA SER A 510 -24.06 -13.08 7.67
C SER A 510 -23.19 -13.99 8.53
N GLU A 511 -23.82 -14.89 9.29
CA GLU A 511 -23.12 -15.88 10.11
C GLU A 511 -22.19 -16.76 9.25
N ASP A 512 -22.66 -17.21 8.07
CA ASP A 512 -21.88 -18.05 7.15
C ASP A 512 -20.62 -17.33 6.63
N TYR A 513 -20.72 -16.03 6.30
CA TYR A 513 -19.55 -15.25 5.87
C TYR A 513 -18.60 -14.92 7.02
N THR A 514 -19.12 -14.67 8.23
CA THR A 514 -18.30 -14.49 9.43
C THR A 514 -17.53 -15.78 9.76
N GLU A 515 -18.19 -16.96 9.71
CA GLU A 515 -17.52 -18.25 9.89
C GLU A 515 -16.45 -18.49 8.81
N LEU A 516 -16.74 -18.14 7.56
CA LEU A 516 -15.77 -18.22 6.47
C LEU A 516 -14.55 -17.32 6.73
N TYR A 517 -14.77 -16.08 7.17
CA TYR A 517 -13.71 -15.14 7.53
C TYR A 517 -12.85 -15.66 8.69
N HIS A 518 -13.47 -16.24 9.73
CA HIS A 518 -12.74 -16.90 10.82
C HIS A 518 -11.90 -18.08 10.33
N LYS A 519 -12.41 -18.85 9.36
CA LYS A 519 -11.65 -19.93 8.73
C LYS A 519 -10.40 -19.38 8.01
N TYR A 520 -10.53 -18.30 7.24
CA TYR A 520 -9.38 -17.65 6.58
C TYR A 520 -8.36 -17.17 7.61
N PHE A 521 -8.79 -16.55 8.70
CA PHE A 521 -7.87 -16.18 9.78
C PHE A 521 -7.17 -17.39 10.39
N SER A 522 -7.92 -18.47 10.66
CA SER A 522 -7.34 -19.69 11.22
C SER A 522 -6.29 -20.29 10.29
N GLU A 523 -6.53 -20.32 8.98
CA GLU A 523 -5.59 -20.80 7.97
C GLU A 523 -4.34 -19.90 7.91
N PHE A 524 -4.52 -18.57 7.94
CA PHE A 524 -3.43 -17.61 7.94
C PHE A 524 -2.55 -17.74 9.18
N ILE A 525 -3.14 -17.76 10.38
CA ILE A 525 -2.40 -17.88 11.64
C ILE A 525 -1.64 -19.21 11.70
N SER A 526 -2.30 -20.33 11.38
CA SER A 526 -1.64 -21.64 11.42
C SER A 526 -0.54 -21.79 10.37
N GLY A 527 -0.79 -21.32 9.14
CA GLY A 527 0.14 -21.49 8.02
C GLY A 527 1.34 -20.54 8.08
N TYR A 528 1.17 -19.31 8.57
CA TYR A 528 2.21 -18.30 8.54
C TYR A 528 2.94 -18.11 9.88
N PHE A 529 2.20 -18.12 11.00
CA PHE A 529 2.76 -17.87 12.34
C PHE A 529 3.09 -19.13 13.11
N GLU A 530 2.14 -20.04 13.28
CA GLU A 530 2.32 -21.26 14.08
C GLU A 530 3.30 -22.25 13.40
N SER A 531 3.41 -22.21 12.08
CA SER A 531 4.41 -22.97 11.32
C SER A 531 5.85 -22.53 11.56
N GLY A 532 6.06 -21.32 12.11
CA GLY A 532 7.36 -20.67 12.25
C GLY A 532 7.84 -19.89 11.02
N CYS A 533 7.09 -19.91 9.91
CA CYS A 533 7.44 -19.22 8.67
C CYS A 533 7.69 -17.73 8.86
N PHE A 534 6.82 -17.03 9.60
CA PHE A 534 6.99 -15.61 9.91
C PHE A 534 8.29 -15.34 10.68
N ALA A 535 8.56 -16.13 11.72
CA ALA A 535 9.74 -15.91 12.56
C ALA A 535 11.06 -16.10 11.77
N GLU A 536 11.13 -17.10 10.90
CA GLU A 536 12.30 -17.33 10.04
C GLU A 536 12.45 -16.22 9.00
N MET A 537 11.35 -15.80 8.38
CA MET A 537 11.35 -14.77 7.35
C MET A 537 11.78 -13.40 7.92
N ILE A 538 11.21 -12.94 9.05
CA ILE A 538 11.55 -11.63 9.61
C ILE A 538 13.02 -11.59 10.06
N ASP A 539 13.55 -12.67 10.64
CA ASP A 539 14.97 -12.76 11.03
C ASP A 539 15.89 -12.71 9.80
N THR A 540 15.52 -13.42 8.73
CA THR A 540 16.27 -13.42 7.47
C THR A 540 16.31 -12.03 6.85
N VAL A 541 15.17 -11.36 6.78
CA VAL A 541 15.06 -10.02 6.19
C VAL A 541 15.83 -9.00 7.04
N THR A 542 15.66 -9.02 8.36
CA THR A 542 16.40 -8.14 9.27
C THR A 542 17.91 -8.27 9.07
N GLN A 543 18.43 -9.51 9.03
CA GLN A 543 19.86 -9.76 8.79
C GLN A 543 20.31 -9.29 7.40
N MET A 544 19.47 -9.44 6.39
CA MET A 544 19.77 -9.02 5.02
C MET A 544 19.90 -7.50 4.89
N ILE A 545 19.00 -6.74 5.51
CA ILE A 545 18.97 -5.27 5.36
C ILE A 545 19.87 -4.54 6.36
N ALA A 546 20.17 -5.11 7.52
CA ALA A 546 20.96 -4.48 8.59
C ALA A 546 22.26 -3.79 8.12
N PRO A 547 23.12 -4.40 7.30
CA PRO A 547 24.35 -3.74 6.82
C PRO A 547 24.08 -2.52 5.94
N TYR A 548 22.93 -2.48 5.27
CA TYR A 548 22.54 -1.36 4.42
C TYR A 548 21.94 -0.23 5.24
N VAL A 549 21.13 -0.54 6.27
CA VAL A 549 20.60 0.46 7.21
C VAL A 549 21.74 1.12 7.99
N GLU A 550 22.73 0.35 8.45
CA GLU A 550 23.89 0.87 9.21
C GLU A 550 24.61 1.95 8.41
N LYS A 551 24.94 1.67 7.14
CA LYS A 551 25.71 2.58 6.28
C LYS A 551 24.88 3.66 5.56
N ASP A 552 23.55 3.60 5.59
CA ASP A 552 22.65 4.52 4.89
C ASP A 552 22.88 5.98 5.35
N PRO A 553 23.36 6.89 4.47
CA PRO A 553 23.71 8.25 4.87
C PRO A 553 22.47 9.16 5.07
N THR A 554 21.32 8.78 4.51
CA THR A 554 20.09 9.61 4.50
C THR A 554 18.98 9.08 5.39
N LYS A 555 19.24 8.02 6.17
CA LYS A 555 18.23 7.34 7.02
C LYS A 555 17.52 8.27 8.00
N PHE A 556 16.26 7.99 8.27
CA PHE A 556 15.41 8.77 9.19
C PHE A 556 15.57 8.36 10.67
N CYS A 557 16.10 7.17 10.95
CA CYS A 557 16.33 6.68 12.30
C CYS A 557 17.77 6.22 12.49
N THR A 558 18.22 6.07 13.72
CA THR A 558 19.53 5.47 14.02
C THR A 558 19.50 3.96 13.79
N TYR A 559 20.68 3.34 13.71
CA TYR A 559 20.77 1.89 13.58
C TYR A 559 20.23 1.16 14.82
N GLU A 560 20.44 1.72 16.01
CA GLU A 560 19.91 1.20 17.27
C GLU A 560 18.37 1.29 17.32
N GLU A 561 17.77 2.35 16.77
CA GLU A 561 16.31 2.46 16.64
C GLU A 561 15.76 1.44 15.66
N PHE A 562 16.49 1.14 14.57
CA PHE A 562 16.13 0.06 13.64
C PHE A 562 16.15 -1.31 14.33
N GLU A 563 17.22 -1.66 15.05
CA GLU A 563 17.31 -2.94 15.76
C GLU A 563 16.15 -3.09 16.77
N THR A 564 15.92 -2.05 17.57
CA THR A 564 14.81 -2.03 18.54
C THR A 564 13.45 -2.15 17.84
N GLY A 565 13.25 -1.40 16.75
CA GLY A 565 12.01 -1.43 15.97
C GLY A 565 11.72 -2.79 15.35
N ALA A 566 12.73 -3.44 14.78
CA ALA A 566 12.62 -4.78 14.17
C ALA A 566 12.24 -5.84 15.22
N ASP A 567 12.89 -5.84 16.38
CA ASP A 567 12.58 -6.76 17.48
C ASP A 567 11.17 -6.52 18.05
N THR A 568 10.76 -5.25 18.14
CA THR A 568 9.43 -4.87 18.59
C THR A 568 8.36 -5.32 17.62
N LEU A 569 8.58 -5.14 16.30
CA LEU A 569 7.65 -5.58 15.26
C LEU A 569 7.46 -7.10 15.27
N LYS A 570 8.56 -7.85 15.40
CA LYS A 570 8.50 -9.30 15.54
C LYS A 570 7.66 -9.73 16.75
N THR A 571 7.92 -9.11 17.91
CA THR A 571 7.19 -9.38 19.15
C THR A 571 5.70 -9.03 19.00
N PHE A 572 5.39 -7.88 18.44
CA PHE A 572 4.02 -7.45 18.17
C PHE A 572 3.27 -8.47 17.33
N CYS A 573 3.83 -8.89 16.20
CA CYS A 573 3.18 -9.83 15.28
C CYS A 573 2.92 -11.20 15.93
N LEU A 574 3.86 -11.71 16.74
CA LEU A 574 3.69 -12.99 17.43
C LEU A 574 2.59 -12.91 18.50
N LEU A 575 2.56 -11.85 19.30
CA LEU A 575 1.51 -11.62 20.31
C LEU A 575 0.14 -11.37 19.63
N ARG A 576 0.11 -10.66 18.51
CA ARG A 576 -1.11 -10.46 17.71
C ARG A 576 -1.66 -11.79 17.20
N ALA A 577 -0.80 -12.68 16.69
CA ALA A 577 -1.20 -14.01 16.25
C ALA A 577 -1.77 -14.85 17.41
N GLU A 578 -1.16 -14.78 18.61
CA GLU A 578 -1.67 -15.42 19.83
C GLU A 578 -3.06 -14.88 20.21
N SER A 579 -3.23 -13.56 20.21
CA SER A 579 -4.53 -12.93 20.49
C SER A 579 -5.60 -13.36 19.49
N ILE A 580 -5.30 -13.33 18.18
CA ILE A 580 -6.25 -13.77 17.16
C ILE A 580 -6.63 -15.25 17.34
N ARG A 581 -5.68 -16.11 17.66
CA ARG A 581 -6.00 -17.51 18.00
C ARG A 581 -6.99 -17.60 19.15
N GLY A 582 -6.78 -16.82 20.22
CA GLY A 582 -7.70 -16.74 21.35
C GLY A 582 -9.08 -16.17 20.97
N GLN A 583 -9.14 -15.23 20.03
CA GLN A 583 -10.41 -14.70 19.52
C GLN A 583 -11.17 -15.74 18.69
N LEU A 584 -10.46 -16.52 17.86
CA LEU A 584 -11.05 -17.57 17.05
C LEU A 584 -11.59 -18.75 17.86
N ASP A 585 -10.94 -19.12 18.95
CA ASP A 585 -11.39 -20.22 19.82
C ASP A 585 -12.32 -19.76 20.97
N GLY A 586 -12.63 -18.46 21.04
CA GLY A 586 -13.58 -17.86 21.99
C GLY A 586 -13.03 -17.66 23.41
N THR A 587 -11.74 -17.83 23.64
CA THR A 587 -11.10 -17.50 24.94
C THR A 587 -10.92 -16.00 25.12
N ILE A 588 -10.74 -15.25 24.00
CA ILE A 588 -10.71 -13.79 23.96
C ILE A 588 -11.94 -13.32 23.18
N PRO A 589 -12.69 -12.31 23.64
CA PRO A 589 -13.79 -11.76 22.84
C PRO A 589 -13.29 -11.16 21.53
N SER A 590 -13.96 -11.46 20.41
CA SER A 590 -13.61 -11.03 19.06
C SER A 590 -14.18 -9.67 18.65
N THR A 591 -15.00 -9.05 19.53
CA THR A 591 -15.63 -7.74 19.30
C THR A 591 -15.15 -6.72 20.33
N GLU A 592 -15.15 -5.44 19.96
CA GLU A 592 -14.78 -4.33 20.86
C GLU A 592 -15.65 -4.28 22.11
N GLU A 593 -16.98 -4.47 21.95
CA GLU A 593 -17.91 -4.49 23.09
C GLU A 593 -17.65 -5.68 24.01
N GLY A 594 -17.37 -6.86 23.45
CA GLY A 594 -17.03 -8.05 24.22
C GLY A 594 -15.76 -7.84 25.06
N GLN A 595 -14.71 -7.26 24.48
CA GLN A 595 -13.47 -6.96 25.18
C GLN A 595 -13.64 -5.89 26.28
N LYS A 596 -14.52 -4.90 26.06
CA LYS A 596 -14.88 -3.91 27.11
C LYS A 596 -15.63 -4.57 28.28
N GLN A 597 -16.39 -5.64 28.04
CA GLN A 597 -17.12 -6.36 29.09
C GLN A 597 -16.23 -7.38 29.82
N ASP A 598 -15.31 -8.04 29.12
CA ASP A 598 -14.38 -9.01 29.67
C ASP A 598 -12.99 -8.88 29.03
N SER A 599 -12.09 -8.23 29.74
CA SER A 599 -10.69 -8.05 29.36
C SER A 599 -9.75 -9.05 30.04
N SER A 600 -10.27 -10.02 30.80
CA SER A 600 -9.47 -10.89 31.68
C SER A 600 -8.54 -11.85 30.95
N ALA A 601 -8.84 -12.16 29.68
CA ALA A 601 -8.08 -13.10 28.84
C ALA A 601 -7.24 -12.41 27.74
N LEU A 602 -7.20 -11.07 27.73
CA LEU A 602 -6.41 -10.33 26.75
C LEU A 602 -4.92 -10.67 26.87
N VAL A 603 -4.23 -10.74 25.75
CA VAL A 603 -2.78 -10.95 25.69
C VAL A 603 -2.08 -9.70 26.22
N ASP A 604 -1.13 -9.89 27.15
CA ASP A 604 -0.33 -8.80 27.75
C ASP A 604 0.57 -8.13 26.70
N GLY A 605 0.33 -6.85 26.44
CA GLY A 605 1.08 -6.03 25.50
C GLY A 605 2.30 -5.30 26.11
N SER A 606 2.62 -5.50 27.39
CA SER A 606 3.65 -4.74 28.11
C SER A 606 5.08 -4.87 27.53
N ALA A 607 5.34 -5.91 26.72
CA ALA A 607 6.60 -6.13 26.05
C ALA A 607 6.77 -5.26 24.78
N VAL A 608 5.72 -4.55 24.35
CA VAL A 608 5.69 -3.81 23.08
C VAL A 608 5.57 -2.31 23.34
N THR A 609 6.46 -1.53 22.75
CA THR A 609 6.36 -0.08 22.69
C THR A 609 6.08 0.30 21.22
N VAL A 610 4.83 0.58 20.87
CA VAL A 610 4.41 0.84 19.46
C VAL A 610 5.28 1.91 18.79
N SER A 611 5.67 2.95 19.52
CA SER A 611 6.51 4.04 19.00
C SER A 611 7.93 3.61 18.61
N ASP A 612 8.42 2.46 19.05
CA ASP A 612 9.74 1.95 18.65
C ASP A 612 9.73 1.47 17.20
N MET A 613 8.56 1.02 16.73
CA MET A 613 8.34 0.68 15.31
C MET A 613 8.21 1.91 14.38
N GLY A 614 8.28 3.14 14.92
CA GLY A 614 8.02 4.37 14.18
C GLY A 614 6.54 4.72 14.11
N SER A 615 6.22 6.01 14.00
CA SER A 615 4.85 6.53 13.93
C SER A 615 4.80 7.91 13.30
N MET A 616 3.61 8.34 12.88
CA MET A 616 3.39 9.64 12.23
C MET A 616 3.70 10.87 13.11
N GLY A 617 3.89 10.74 14.41
CA GLY A 617 4.06 11.88 15.34
C GLY A 617 5.49 12.12 15.86
N LYS A 618 6.40 11.18 15.75
CA LYS A 618 7.70 11.24 16.44
C LYS A 618 8.73 12.21 15.82
N GLY A 619 8.63 12.48 14.53
CA GLY A 619 9.60 13.35 13.81
C GLY A 619 9.55 14.84 14.19
N MET A 620 8.44 15.33 14.73
CA MET A 620 8.29 16.76 15.08
C MET A 620 8.87 17.14 16.46
N MET A 621 9.05 16.21 17.39
CA MET A 621 9.52 16.52 18.75
C MET A 621 11.02 16.35 18.98
N GLY A 622 11.74 15.58 18.15
CA GLY A 622 13.12 15.18 18.43
C GLY A 622 14.22 16.17 18.08
N ARG A 623 13.96 17.22 17.30
CA ARG A 623 15.03 18.11 16.77
C ARG A 623 15.21 19.45 17.46
N LYS A 624 14.51 19.73 18.56
CA LYS A 624 14.72 20.99 19.33
C LYS A 624 15.92 20.96 20.30
N GLU A 625 16.62 19.84 20.44
CA GLU A 625 17.73 19.71 21.40
C GLU A 625 19.11 19.43 20.79
N MET A 626 19.27 19.46 19.46
CA MET A 626 20.60 19.32 18.81
C MET A 626 20.99 20.59 18.04
N HIS A 627 21.18 21.70 18.74
CA HIS A 627 22.00 22.85 18.31
C HIS A 627 22.69 23.47 19.50
#